data_87e2b56721dd5453947fe5aab0657a37
#
_entry.id   87e2b56721dd5453947fe5aab0657a37
#
_cell.length_a   1.000
_cell.length_b   1.000
_cell.length_c   1.000
_cell.angle_alpha   90.00
_cell.angle_beta   90.00
_cell.angle_gamma   90.00
#
_symmetry.space_group_name_H-M   'P 1'
#
loop_
_entity.id
_entity.type
_entity.pdbx_description
1 polymer ?
#
loop_
_entity_poly.entity_id
_entity_poly.type
_entity_poly.pdbx_seq_one_letter_code
_entity_poly.pdbx_strand_id
1 'polypeptide(L)'
;NISKGVKSNQYPIDAKHRLGNLKSNNGDIKGAIALIEEAINEDPSLSEAYRSLSLIYKFKKSDKLIETMKKRLMDSSATTYDHAHLGFALGKSLHDIKKYDEAFEAYKIGNRARRSELNYDSNEHSASIEKIKLIYSENKQTIINKGVKNTVPIFIVGMNRSGTTLVEQILSSHSSVTGAGELPN
;
A
#
# COMPACT_ATOMS: atom_id res chain seq x y z
N ASN A 1 14.32 18.96 1.21
CA ASN A 1 13.73 19.79 2.24
C ASN A 1 12.34 20.26 1.80
N ILE A 2 11.38 19.30 1.85
CA ILE A 2 10.01 19.44 1.31
C ILE A 2 9.24 20.58 1.99
N SER A 3 9.42 20.76 3.31
CA SER A 3 8.74 21.82 4.07
C SER A 3 9.18 23.26 3.70
N LYS A 4 10.40 23.46 3.21
CA LYS A 4 10.86 24.76 2.69
C LYS A 4 10.23 25.08 1.34
N GLY A 5 9.94 24.06 0.54
CA GLY A 5 9.34 24.19 -0.77
C GLY A 5 7.90 24.68 -0.75
N VAL A 6 7.12 24.22 0.23
CA VAL A 6 5.69 24.57 0.34
C VAL A 6 5.45 26.03 0.72
N LYS A 7 6.44 26.72 1.31
CA LYS A 7 6.34 28.15 1.67
C LYS A 7 6.63 29.10 0.51
N SER A 8 7.26 28.64 -0.55
CA SER A 8 7.47 29.44 -1.76
C SER A 8 6.46 28.95 -2.82
N ASN A 9 5.64 29.84 -3.36
CA ASN A 9 4.67 29.56 -4.44
C ASN A 9 5.29 29.00 -5.74
N GLN A 10 6.52 28.51 -5.67
CA GLN A 10 7.33 28.03 -6.80
C GLN A 10 7.47 26.51 -6.86
N TYR A 11 6.88 25.75 -5.91
CA TYR A 11 7.06 24.29 -5.93
C TYR A 11 5.87 23.56 -6.52
N PRO A 12 6.16 22.45 -7.22
CA PRO A 12 5.12 21.68 -7.89
C PRO A 12 4.10 21.18 -6.89
N ILE A 13 2.86 21.10 -7.31
CA ILE A 13 1.67 20.57 -6.62
C ILE A 13 1.97 19.23 -5.93
N ASP A 14 2.84 18.42 -6.56
CA ASP A 14 3.41 17.19 -6.01
C ASP A 14 4.08 17.39 -4.64
N ALA A 15 4.71 18.53 -4.36
CA ALA A 15 5.34 18.79 -3.06
C ALA A 15 4.30 18.90 -1.92
N LYS A 16 3.12 19.47 -2.18
CA LYS A 16 2.04 19.53 -1.18
C LYS A 16 1.49 18.15 -0.88
N HIS A 17 1.24 17.36 -1.92
CA HIS A 17 0.79 15.97 -1.77
C HIS A 17 1.80 15.12 -0.97
N ARG A 18 3.09 15.20 -1.32
CA ARG A 18 4.16 14.49 -0.60
C ARG A 18 4.31 14.93 0.84
N LEU A 19 4.21 16.24 1.12
CA LEU A 19 4.24 16.75 2.49
C LEU A 19 2.99 16.28 3.27
N GLY A 20 1.83 16.23 2.62
CA GLY A 20 0.61 15.66 3.21
C GLY A 20 0.81 14.21 3.63
N ASN A 21 1.40 13.37 2.77
CA ASN A 21 1.71 11.98 3.09
C ASN A 21 2.71 11.87 4.25
N LEU A 22 3.75 12.70 4.31
CA LEU A 22 4.69 12.74 5.43
C LEU A 22 4.02 13.14 6.74
N LYS A 23 3.12 14.12 6.71
CA LYS A 23 2.34 14.52 7.90
C LYS A 23 1.44 13.38 8.38
N SER A 24 0.78 12.68 7.46
CA SER A 24 -0.03 11.50 7.78
C SER A 24 0.80 10.42 8.48
N ASN A 25 1.98 10.10 7.96
CA ASN A 25 2.88 9.11 8.54
C ASN A 25 3.38 9.53 9.96
N ASN A 26 3.47 10.82 10.21
CA ASN A 26 3.84 11.37 11.53
C ASN A 26 2.63 11.57 12.47
N GLY A 27 1.43 11.15 12.07
CA GLY A 27 0.20 11.24 12.88
C GLY A 27 -0.53 12.60 12.81
N ASP A 28 -0.01 13.60 12.07
CA ASP A 28 -0.71 14.86 11.82
C ASP A 28 -1.76 14.70 10.71
N ILE A 29 -2.82 13.95 11.01
CA ILE A 29 -3.88 13.62 10.05
C ILE A 29 -4.62 14.88 9.56
N LYS A 30 -4.88 15.85 10.44
CA LYS A 30 -5.57 17.09 10.05
C LYS A 30 -4.74 17.93 9.07
N GLY A 31 -3.47 18.11 9.36
CA GLY A 31 -2.54 18.81 8.46
C GLY A 31 -2.31 18.07 7.15
N ALA A 32 -2.34 16.74 7.17
CA ALA A 32 -2.25 15.91 5.98
C ALA A 32 -3.46 16.12 5.05
N ILE A 33 -4.68 16.04 5.59
CA ILE A 33 -5.92 16.25 4.83
C ILE A 33 -5.90 17.63 4.16
N ALA A 34 -5.61 18.69 4.91
CA ALA A 34 -5.59 20.06 4.38
C ALA A 34 -4.63 20.20 3.18
N LEU A 35 -3.40 19.68 3.29
CA LEU A 35 -2.41 19.76 2.20
C LEU A 35 -2.78 18.92 0.98
N ILE A 36 -3.37 17.73 1.18
CA ILE A 36 -3.78 16.88 0.07
C ILE A 36 -5.00 17.48 -0.63
N GLU A 37 -5.95 18.07 0.09
CA GLU A 37 -7.08 18.80 -0.50
C GLU A 37 -6.62 20.03 -1.27
N GLU A 38 -5.65 20.80 -0.77
CA GLU A 38 -5.04 21.89 -1.52
C GLU A 38 -4.41 21.39 -2.83
N ALA A 39 -3.66 20.28 -2.78
CA ALA A 39 -3.06 19.69 -3.98
C ALA A 39 -4.12 19.28 -5.02
N ILE A 40 -5.22 18.66 -4.57
CA ILE A 40 -6.35 18.28 -5.45
C ILE A 40 -7.03 19.52 -6.04
N ASN A 41 -7.17 20.60 -5.27
CA ASN A 41 -7.80 21.84 -5.76
C ASN A 41 -6.92 22.56 -6.79
N GLU A 42 -5.61 22.53 -6.61
CA GLU A 42 -4.65 23.13 -7.56
C GLU A 42 -4.48 22.29 -8.84
N ASP A 43 -4.44 20.97 -8.68
CA ASP A 43 -4.41 20.04 -9.81
C ASP A 43 -5.40 18.89 -9.60
N PRO A 44 -6.63 19.05 -10.08
CA PRO A 44 -7.62 17.97 -10.04
C PRO A 44 -7.20 16.73 -10.85
N SER A 45 -6.13 16.79 -11.65
CA SER A 45 -5.64 15.65 -12.42
C SER A 45 -4.76 14.70 -11.60
N LEU A 46 -4.30 15.09 -10.43
CA LEU A 46 -3.42 14.30 -9.57
C LEU A 46 -4.17 13.14 -8.89
N SER A 47 -4.33 12.04 -9.61
CA SER A 47 -5.10 10.86 -9.15
C SER A 47 -4.56 10.22 -7.86
N GLU A 48 -3.25 10.26 -7.65
CA GLU A 48 -2.62 9.79 -6.39
C GLU A 48 -3.09 10.54 -5.16
N ALA A 49 -3.36 11.85 -5.27
CA ALA A 49 -3.81 12.65 -4.15
C ALA A 49 -5.20 12.20 -3.66
N TYR A 50 -6.12 11.84 -4.58
CA TYR A 50 -7.41 11.25 -4.20
C TYR A 50 -7.22 9.91 -3.48
N ARG A 51 -6.26 9.09 -3.95
CA ARG A 51 -5.95 7.82 -3.29
C ARG A 51 -5.42 8.05 -1.87
N SER A 52 -4.46 8.96 -1.70
CA SER A 52 -3.90 9.30 -0.40
C SER A 52 -4.96 9.86 0.55
N LEU A 53 -5.81 10.79 0.07
CA LEU A 53 -6.90 11.33 0.86
C LEU A 53 -7.87 10.22 1.31
N SER A 54 -8.20 9.29 0.43
CA SER A 54 -9.14 8.21 0.75
C SER A 54 -8.68 7.29 1.87
N LEU A 55 -7.38 7.21 2.15
CA LEU A 55 -6.83 6.38 3.21
C LEU A 55 -6.99 6.99 4.61
N ILE A 56 -7.05 8.33 4.68
CA ILE A 56 -7.03 9.08 5.95
C ILE A 56 -8.31 9.86 6.23
N TYR A 57 -9.16 10.06 5.20
CA TYR A 57 -10.41 10.80 5.30
C TYR A 57 -11.62 9.85 5.23
N LYS A 58 -12.62 10.10 6.07
CA LYS A 58 -13.89 9.38 6.04
C LYS A 58 -14.93 10.19 5.28
N PHE A 59 -15.26 9.76 4.09
CA PHE A 59 -16.17 10.45 3.19
C PHE A 59 -17.62 10.48 3.68
N LYS A 60 -18.31 11.56 3.31
CA LYS A 60 -19.74 11.79 3.56
C LYS A 60 -20.48 11.90 2.24
N LYS A 61 -21.80 11.69 2.27
CA LYS A 61 -22.65 11.78 1.07
C LYS A 61 -22.60 13.14 0.36
N SER A 62 -22.28 14.21 1.12
CA SER A 62 -22.17 15.59 0.60
C SER A 62 -20.84 15.92 -0.06
N ASP A 63 -19.86 15.04 -0.01
CA ASP A 63 -18.51 15.32 -0.51
C ASP A 63 -18.46 15.33 -2.04
N LYS A 64 -18.23 16.51 -2.61
CA LYS A 64 -18.17 16.73 -4.06
C LYS A 64 -17.06 15.93 -4.75
N LEU A 65 -16.02 15.56 -4.02
CA LEU A 65 -14.91 14.76 -4.55
C LEU A 65 -15.37 13.39 -5.08
N ILE A 66 -16.45 12.82 -4.54
CA ILE A 66 -17.02 11.56 -5.04
C ILE A 66 -17.46 11.70 -6.50
N GLU A 67 -18.20 12.77 -6.81
CA GLU A 67 -18.64 13.03 -8.17
C GLU A 67 -17.49 13.43 -9.10
N THR A 68 -16.49 14.14 -8.58
CA THR A 68 -15.26 14.44 -9.33
C THR A 68 -14.52 13.17 -9.72
N MET A 69 -14.32 12.22 -8.79
CA MET A 69 -13.70 10.94 -9.08
C MET A 69 -14.48 10.12 -10.10
N LYS A 70 -15.82 10.09 -10.00
CA LYS A 70 -16.68 9.42 -10.99
C LYS A 70 -16.50 9.97 -12.40
N LYS A 71 -16.57 11.31 -12.54
CA LYS A 71 -16.37 11.97 -13.84
C LYS A 71 -15.00 11.65 -14.43
N ARG A 72 -13.96 11.69 -13.62
CA ARG A 72 -12.59 11.40 -14.08
C ARG A 72 -12.38 9.94 -14.48
N LEU A 73 -13.02 8.99 -13.81
CA LEU A 73 -12.97 7.59 -14.23
C LEU A 73 -13.65 7.33 -15.59
N MET A 74 -14.56 8.21 -15.99
CA MET A 74 -15.26 8.13 -17.30
C MET A 74 -14.57 8.96 -18.38
N ASP A 75 -13.52 9.70 -18.03
CA ASP A 75 -12.78 10.53 -18.97
C ASP A 75 -11.96 9.64 -19.90
N SER A 76 -12.12 9.85 -21.21
CA SER A 76 -11.37 9.11 -22.23
C SER A 76 -9.86 9.36 -22.21
N SER A 77 -9.40 10.44 -21.58
CA SER A 77 -7.99 10.77 -21.38
C SER A 77 -7.38 10.11 -20.15
N ALA A 78 -8.19 9.46 -19.29
CA ALA A 78 -7.70 8.80 -18.08
C ALA A 78 -6.79 7.62 -18.43
N THR A 79 -5.60 7.63 -17.85
CA THR A 79 -4.61 6.56 -18.03
C THR A 79 -4.92 5.34 -17.18
N THR A 80 -4.27 4.21 -17.44
CA THR A 80 -4.34 3.03 -16.57
C THR A 80 -3.96 3.36 -15.12
N TYR A 81 -2.96 4.22 -14.96
CA TYR A 81 -2.53 4.72 -13.65
C TYR A 81 -3.65 5.50 -12.94
N ASP A 82 -4.34 6.40 -13.65
CA ASP A 82 -5.49 7.12 -13.10
C ASP A 82 -6.61 6.17 -12.69
N HIS A 83 -6.95 5.20 -13.55
CA HIS A 83 -7.96 4.20 -13.22
C HIS A 83 -7.60 3.39 -11.97
N ALA A 84 -6.32 3.06 -11.76
CA ALA A 84 -5.89 2.37 -10.55
C ALA A 84 -6.12 3.24 -9.31
N HIS A 85 -5.61 4.46 -9.29
CA HIS A 85 -5.71 5.35 -8.13
C HIS A 85 -7.14 5.81 -7.84
N LEU A 86 -7.84 6.29 -8.87
CA LEU A 86 -9.22 6.77 -8.73
C LEU A 86 -10.21 5.64 -8.43
N GLY A 87 -10.01 4.45 -9.02
CA GLY A 87 -10.86 3.29 -8.75
C GLY A 87 -10.84 2.89 -7.29
N PHE A 88 -9.65 2.82 -6.68
CA PHE A 88 -9.53 2.54 -5.25
C PHE A 88 -10.03 3.70 -4.37
N ALA A 89 -9.77 4.95 -4.73
CA ALA A 89 -10.24 6.11 -3.97
C ALA A 89 -11.76 6.20 -3.98
N LEU A 90 -12.38 6.05 -5.15
CA LEU A 90 -13.83 6.05 -5.31
C LEU A 90 -14.47 4.86 -4.59
N GLY A 91 -13.89 3.65 -4.72
CA GLY A 91 -14.36 2.46 -4.02
C GLY A 91 -14.42 2.68 -2.51
N LYS A 92 -13.34 3.24 -1.91
CA LYS A 92 -13.30 3.56 -0.49
C LYS A 92 -14.33 4.63 -0.10
N SER A 93 -14.46 5.70 -0.88
CA SER A 93 -15.40 6.77 -0.58
C SER A 93 -16.86 6.31 -0.65
N LEU A 94 -17.20 5.47 -1.65
CA LEU A 94 -18.52 4.87 -1.77
C LEU A 94 -18.82 3.88 -0.64
N HIS A 95 -17.82 3.11 -0.23
CA HIS A 95 -17.93 2.23 0.93
C HIS A 95 -18.23 3.02 2.21
N ASP A 96 -17.57 4.15 2.43
CA ASP A 96 -17.80 5.00 3.61
C ASP A 96 -19.24 5.50 3.70
N ILE A 97 -19.86 5.80 2.56
CA ILE A 97 -21.27 6.24 2.48
C ILE A 97 -22.25 5.08 2.30
N LYS A 98 -21.79 3.83 2.48
CA LYS A 98 -22.58 2.58 2.43
C LYS A 98 -23.18 2.25 1.08
N LYS A 99 -22.62 2.72 -0.02
CA LYS A 99 -22.98 2.35 -1.39
C LYS A 99 -22.11 1.17 -1.87
N TYR A 100 -22.33 0.02 -1.28
CA TYR A 100 -21.44 -1.13 -1.39
C TYR A 100 -21.33 -1.70 -2.82
N ASP A 101 -22.43 -1.76 -3.56
CA ASP A 101 -22.43 -2.27 -4.95
C ASP A 101 -21.62 -1.32 -5.87
N GLU A 102 -21.87 -0.01 -5.78
CA GLU A 102 -21.09 0.98 -6.53
C GLU A 102 -19.60 0.94 -6.10
N ALA A 103 -19.31 0.75 -4.81
CA ALA A 103 -17.96 0.63 -4.30
C ALA A 103 -17.24 -0.59 -4.89
N PHE A 104 -17.93 -1.74 -4.98
CA PHE A 104 -17.36 -2.96 -5.56
C PHE A 104 -17.01 -2.78 -7.04
N GLU A 105 -17.87 -2.14 -7.82
CA GLU A 105 -17.58 -1.85 -9.24
C GLU A 105 -16.40 -0.91 -9.38
N ALA A 106 -16.28 0.12 -8.54
CA ALA A 106 -15.12 1.01 -8.53
C ALA A 106 -13.82 0.26 -8.17
N TYR A 107 -13.85 -0.62 -7.18
CA TYR A 107 -12.71 -1.49 -6.84
C TYR A 107 -12.34 -2.43 -7.99
N LYS A 108 -13.31 -2.95 -8.75
CA LYS A 108 -13.04 -3.78 -9.94
C LYS A 108 -12.26 -3.00 -10.99
N ILE A 109 -12.62 -1.73 -11.22
CA ILE A 109 -11.87 -0.86 -12.15
C ILE A 109 -10.43 -0.69 -11.67
N GLY A 110 -10.23 -0.31 -10.41
CA GLY A 110 -8.90 -0.13 -9.82
C GLY A 110 -8.05 -1.41 -9.88
N ASN A 111 -8.65 -2.55 -9.54
CA ASN A 111 -7.96 -3.84 -9.59
C ASN A 111 -7.60 -4.27 -11.00
N ARG A 112 -8.48 -4.08 -12.00
CA ARG A 112 -8.17 -4.37 -13.40
C ARG A 112 -7.01 -3.52 -13.90
N ALA A 113 -7.05 -2.22 -13.63
CA ALA A 113 -5.98 -1.30 -13.99
C ALA A 113 -4.66 -1.72 -13.34
N ARG A 114 -4.67 -2.00 -12.03
CA ARG A 114 -3.46 -2.46 -11.33
C ARG A 114 -2.97 -3.81 -11.86
N ARG A 115 -3.88 -4.73 -12.18
CA ARG A 115 -3.52 -6.04 -12.74
C ARG A 115 -2.82 -5.92 -14.11
N SER A 116 -3.26 -4.98 -14.95
CA SER A 116 -2.63 -4.78 -16.28
C SER A 116 -1.21 -4.20 -16.21
N GLU A 117 -0.84 -3.55 -15.10
CA GLU A 117 0.53 -3.09 -14.85
C GLU A 117 1.46 -4.19 -14.34
N LEU A 118 0.89 -5.27 -13.82
CA LEU A 118 1.66 -6.37 -13.24
C LEU A 118 1.83 -7.50 -14.26
N ASN A 119 3.06 -7.82 -14.61
CA ASN A 119 3.40 -9.03 -15.36
C ASN A 119 3.31 -10.28 -14.46
N TYR A 120 2.12 -10.52 -13.90
CA TYR A 120 1.91 -11.68 -13.05
C TYR A 120 1.37 -12.86 -13.86
N ASP A 121 2.13 -13.94 -13.93
CA ASP A 121 1.70 -15.23 -14.45
C ASP A 121 1.56 -16.24 -13.31
N SER A 122 0.35 -16.73 -13.11
CA SER A 122 0.07 -17.77 -12.11
C SER A 122 0.78 -19.09 -12.40
N ASN A 123 1.07 -19.38 -13.67
CA ASN A 123 1.79 -20.60 -14.06
C ASN A 123 3.25 -20.52 -13.66
N GLU A 124 3.90 -19.36 -13.83
CA GLU A 124 5.28 -19.14 -13.37
C GLU A 124 5.38 -19.27 -11.85
N HIS A 125 4.40 -18.73 -11.14
CA HIS A 125 4.34 -18.84 -9.68
C HIS A 125 4.18 -20.31 -9.24
N SER A 126 3.27 -21.05 -9.87
CA SER A 126 3.07 -22.48 -9.60
C SER A 126 4.32 -23.29 -9.93
N ALA A 127 4.96 -23.03 -11.06
CA ALA A 127 6.22 -23.69 -11.44
C ALA A 127 7.35 -23.42 -10.43
N SER A 128 7.42 -22.21 -9.87
CA SER A 128 8.39 -21.86 -8.83
C SER A 128 8.15 -22.65 -7.54
N ILE A 129 6.89 -22.83 -7.13
CA ILE A 129 6.53 -23.65 -5.97
C ILE A 129 6.92 -25.11 -6.18
N GLU A 130 6.63 -25.67 -7.37
CA GLU A 130 7.02 -27.06 -7.67
C GLU A 130 8.55 -27.25 -7.69
N LYS A 131 9.29 -26.26 -8.20
CA LYS A 131 10.76 -26.25 -8.13
C LYS A 131 11.27 -26.29 -6.68
N ILE A 132 10.68 -25.48 -5.80
CA ILE A 132 11.02 -25.47 -4.37
C ILE A 132 10.74 -26.84 -3.76
N LYS A 133 9.58 -27.45 -4.02
CA LYS A 133 9.24 -28.79 -3.52
C LYS A 133 10.25 -29.84 -3.96
N LEU A 134 10.67 -29.82 -5.24
CA LEU A 134 11.69 -30.73 -5.78
C LEU A 134 13.02 -30.58 -5.04
N ILE A 135 13.53 -29.36 -4.88
CA ILE A 135 14.79 -29.10 -4.19
C ILE A 135 14.76 -29.65 -2.76
N TYR A 136 13.66 -29.45 -2.05
CA TYR A 136 13.52 -29.95 -0.67
C TYR A 136 13.31 -31.46 -0.58
N SER A 137 12.70 -32.07 -1.61
CA SER A 137 12.53 -33.54 -1.62
C SER A 137 13.83 -34.27 -1.90
N GLU A 138 14.71 -33.71 -2.75
CA GLU A 138 15.99 -34.33 -3.16
C GLU A 138 17.11 -34.08 -2.14
N ASN A 139 17.11 -32.95 -1.42
CA ASN A 139 18.23 -32.50 -0.58
C ASN A 139 18.04 -32.73 0.93
N LYS A 140 17.24 -33.71 1.33
CA LYS A 140 16.98 -34.01 2.76
C LYS A 140 18.23 -34.24 3.63
N GLN A 141 19.40 -34.50 3.08
CA GLN A 141 20.59 -34.87 3.85
C GLN A 141 21.72 -33.83 3.93
N THR A 142 21.68 -32.76 3.17
CA THR A 142 22.85 -31.87 3.03
C THR A 142 22.90 -30.69 4.01
N ILE A 143 21.83 -30.38 4.73
CA ILE A 143 21.72 -29.15 5.53
C ILE A 143 22.23 -29.31 6.97
N ILE A 144 22.51 -30.53 7.43
CA ILE A 144 22.59 -30.83 8.89
C ILE A 144 23.94 -30.47 9.55
N ASN A 145 25.04 -30.17 8.84
CA ASN A 145 26.36 -30.23 9.48
C ASN A 145 27.25 -28.96 9.45
N LYS A 146 26.75 -27.78 9.15
CA LYS A 146 27.55 -26.54 9.20
C LYS A 146 26.92 -25.38 9.98
N GLY A 147 26.16 -25.67 11.02
CA GLY A 147 25.54 -24.63 11.86
C GLY A 147 26.55 -23.94 12.80
N VAL A 148 26.29 -22.68 13.09
CA VAL A 148 27.04 -21.90 14.09
C VAL A 148 26.76 -22.48 15.48
N LYS A 149 27.80 -22.89 16.19
CA LYS A 149 27.63 -23.63 17.48
C LYS A 149 27.29 -22.75 18.69
N ASN A 150 27.37 -21.43 18.58
CA ASN A 150 27.32 -20.52 19.72
C ASN A 150 26.07 -19.64 19.81
N THR A 151 25.14 -19.74 18.86
CA THR A 151 23.87 -19.00 18.87
C THR A 151 22.74 -19.94 18.47
N VAL A 152 21.63 -19.84 19.18
CA VAL A 152 20.41 -20.61 18.85
C VAL A 152 19.46 -19.67 18.09
N PRO A 153 19.37 -19.76 16.76
CA PRO A 153 18.41 -18.98 16.01
C PRO A 153 16.98 -19.49 16.29
N ILE A 154 16.07 -18.56 16.50
CA ILE A 154 14.64 -18.84 16.63
C ILE A 154 13.98 -18.34 15.33
N PHE A 155 13.42 -19.26 14.54
CA PHE A 155 12.69 -18.92 13.32
C PHE A 155 11.20 -18.86 13.61
N ILE A 156 10.60 -17.70 13.31
CA ILE A 156 9.15 -17.50 13.39
C ILE A 156 8.60 -17.63 11.97
N VAL A 157 7.85 -18.68 11.72
CA VAL A 157 7.33 -19.02 10.40
C VAL A 157 5.80 -18.97 10.43
N GLY A 158 5.20 -18.33 9.44
CA GLY A 158 3.75 -18.25 9.34
C GLY A 158 3.32 -17.65 8.00
N MET A 159 2.02 -17.74 7.70
CA MET A 159 1.45 -17.05 6.56
C MET A 159 1.45 -15.53 6.80
N ASN A 160 1.42 -14.77 5.71
CA ASN A 160 1.26 -13.32 5.78
C ASN A 160 0.07 -12.95 6.68
N ARG A 161 0.24 -11.97 7.56
CA ARG A 161 -0.78 -11.49 8.50
C ARG A 161 -1.18 -12.49 9.62
N SER A 162 -0.38 -13.51 9.87
CA SER A 162 -0.61 -14.49 10.94
C SER A 162 -0.11 -14.07 12.33
N GLY A 163 0.47 -12.87 12.45
CA GLY A 163 0.96 -12.34 13.73
C GLY A 163 2.43 -12.64 14.02
N THR A 164 3.23 -13.04 13.04
CA THR A 164 4.66 -13.32 13.19
C THR A 164 5.43 -12.16 13.82
N THR A 165 5.16 -10.91 13.42
CA THR A 165 5.74 -9.70 14.01
C THR A 165 5.40 -9.55 15.51
N LEU A 166 4.17 -9.87 15.91
CA LEU A 166 3.76 -9.81 17.32
C LEU A 166 4.52 -10.86 18.15
N VAL A 167 4.65 -12.08 17.64
CA VAL A 167 5.41 -13.15 18.29
C VAL A 167 6.88 -12.74 18.44
N GLU A 168 7.49 -12.15 17.41
CA GLU A 168 8.85 -11.62 17.48
C GLU A 168 8.99 -10.55 18.56
N GLN A 169 8.07 -9.60 18.63
CA GLN A 169 8.09 -8.55 19.67
C GLN A 169 7.96 -9.14 21.08
N ILE A 170 7.11 -10.14 21.28
CA ILE A 170 6.96 -10.82 22.57
C ILE A 170 8.27 -11.51 22.96
N LEU A 171 8.89 -12.26 22.06
CA LEU A 171 10.15 -12.96 22.33
C LEU A 171 11.31 -12.00 22.57
N SER A 172 11.43 -10.95 21.76
CA SER A 172 12.48 -9.94 21.86
C SER A 172 12.32 -9.01 23.08
N SER A 173 11.19 -9.07 23.79
CA SER A 173 11.06 -8.39 25.08
C SER A 173 11.91 -9.03 26.18
N HIS A 174 12.39 -10.26 25.98
CA HIS A 174 13.32 -10.93 26.90
C HIS A 174 14.75 -10.43 26.68
N SER A 175 15.48 -10.10 27.77
CA SER A 175 16.82 -9.51 27.72
C SER A 175 17.89 -10.32 26.98
N SER A 176 17.69 -11.64 26.83
CA SER A 176 18.62 -12.55 26.13
C SER A 176 18.21 -12.83 24.68
N VAL A 177 17.15 -12.19 24.16
CA VAL A 177 16.67 -12.40 22.81
C VAL A 177 16.73 -11.09 22.03
N THR A 178 17.33 -11.16 20.85
CA THR A 178 17.37 -10.03 19.92
C THR A 178 16.46 -10.30 18.73
N GLY A 179 15.53 -9.41 18.47
CA GLY A 179 14.70 -9.44 17.27
C GLY A 179 15.50 -8.96 16.07
N ALA A 180 15.55 -9.73 14.99
CA ALA A 180 16.25 -9.41 13.77
C ALA A 180 15.34 -8.79 12.69
N GLY A 181 14.03 -8.80 12.90
CA GLY A 181 13.05 -8.35 11.91
C GLY A 181 12.93 -9.28 10.71
N GLU A 182 12.32 -8.78 9.65
CA GLU A 182 12.26 -9.48 8.37
C GLU A 182 13.59 -9.29 7.63
N LEU A 183 14.39 -10.35 7.55
CA LEU A 183 15.65 -10.33 6.82
C LEU A 183 15.37 -10.42 5.31
N PRO A 184 15.99 -9.56 4.47
CA PRO A 184 15.91 -9.70 3.02
C PRO A 184 16.58 -10.99 2.58
N ASN A 185 15.96 -11.71 1.65
CA ASN A 185 16.49 -12.92 1.03
C ASN A 185 17.69 -12.58 0.16
#